data_8eddcc98b5e7a29162cd342353b57221
#
_entry.id   8eddcc98b5e7a29162cd342353b57221
#
_cell.length_a   1.000
_cell.length_b   1.000
_cell.length_c   1.000
_cell.angle_alpha   90.00
_cell.angle_beta   90.00
_cell.angle_gamma   90.00
#
_symmetry.space_group_name_H-M   'P 1'
#
loop_
_entity.id
_entity.type
_entity.pdbx_description
1 polymer ?
#
loop_
_entity_poly.entity_id
_entity_poly.type
_entity_poly.pdbx_seq_one_letter_code
_entity_poly.pdbx_strand_id
1 'polypeptide(L)'
;HCTRCVRFATEVAGVPELGAIGRGEDMQITTYLEKAMESELSGNVIDLCPVGALTSKPYVFEARPWELKKTESIDVMDAVGSSIRIDTYGWEVKRVLPKNNDDINEEWISDKTRYACDGLKNQRLDKPYIKKNGNFEKVSWSEAYSFLIKKINETSADKIAVSYTHLTLPTT
;
A
#
# COMPACT_ATOMS: atom_id res chain seq x y z
N HIS A 1 15.37 4.17 26.39
CA HIS A 1 14.35 3.27 25.78
C HIS A 1 12.95 3.73 26.19
N CYS A 2 12.13 4.18 25.23
CA CYS A 2 10.80 4.72 25.53
C CYS A 2 9.68 3.67 25.50
N THR A 3 9.95 2.47 25.01
CA THR A 3 9.04 1.32 24.90
C THR A 3 7.73 1.55 24.14
N ARG A 4 7.59 2.65 23.38
CA ARG A 4 6.38 2.94 22.58
C ARG A 4 6.05 1.84 21.58
N CYS A 5 7.06 1.30 20.90
CA CYS A 5 6.89 0.20 19.95
C CYS A 5 6.40 -1.08 20.61
N VAL A 6 6.92 -1.41 21.80
CA VAL A 6 6.48 -2.60 22.57
C VAL A 6 5.04 -2.43 23.02
N ARG A 7 4.68 -1.27 23.58
CA ARG A 7 3.30 -0.99 24.01
C ARG A 7 2.32 -0.96 22.82
N PHE A 8 2.73 -0.37 21.71
CA PHE A 8 1.91 -0.40 20.49
C PHE A 8 1.62 -1.84 20.04
N ALA A 9 2.64 -2.69 19.95
CA ALA A 9 2.47 -4.07 19.55
C ALA A 9 1.50 -4.83 20.47
N THR A 10 1.57 -4.58 21.78
CA THR A 10 0.74 -5.29 22.76
C THR A 10 -0.66 -4.69 22.92
N GLU A 11 -0.75 -3.35 23.02
CA GLU A 11 -2.00 -2.67 23.42
C GLU A 11 -2.87 -2.28 22.20
N VAL A 12 -2.25 -1.95 21.07
CA VAL A 12 -2.96 -1.51 19.85
C VAL A 12 -3.06 -2.65 18.82
N ALA A 13 -1.92 -3.24 18.46
CA ALA A 13 -1.91 -4.35 17.49
C ALA A 13 -2.37 -5.69 18.08
N GLY A 14 -2.39 -5.82 19.42
CA GLY A 14 -2.85 -7.02 20.11
C GLY A 14 -1.91 -8.23 20.01
N VAL A 15 -0.66 -8.02 19.59
CA VAL A 15 0.33 -9.08 19.37
C VAL A 15 1.62 -8.78 20.16
N PRO A 16 2.05 -9.62 21.09
CA PRO A 16 3.25 -9.42 21.88
C PRO A 16 4.52 -9.86 21.14
N GLU A 17 4.75 -9.33 19.93
CA GLU A 17 5.89 -9.71 19.08
C GLU A 17 7.18 -8.99 19.47
N LEU A 18 7.06 -7.77 20.05
CA LEU A 18 8.19 -7.00 20.55
C LEU A 18 8.26 -7.07 22.06
N GLY A 19 9.46 -7.23 22.57
CA GLY A 19 9.74 -7.21 23.99
C GLY A 19 10.99 -6.41 24.32
N ALA A 20 11.23 -6.19 25.61
CA ALA A 20 12.44 -5.60 26.13
C ALA A 20 13.21 -6.65 26.93
N ILE A 21 14.47 -6.85 26.59
CA ILE A 21 15.39 -7.76 27.29
C ILE A 21 16.40 -6.92 28.04
N GLY A 22 16.80 -7.35 29.26
CA GLY A 22 17.73 -6.63 30.10
C GLY A 22 17.09 -5.46 30.85
N ARG A 23 17.92 -4.63 31.48
CA ARG A 23 17.48 -3.44 32.20
C ARG A 23 18.56 -2.36 32.17
N GLY A 24 18.17 -1.13 32.46
CA GLY A 24 19.08 0.01 32.47
C GLY A 24 19.71 0.29 31.11
N GLU A 25 21.01 0.47 31.09
CA GLU A 25 21.77 0.79 29.86
C GLU A 25 21.82 -0.38 28.90
N ASP A 26 21.78 -1.62 29.40
CA ASP A 26 21.84 -2.85 28.60
C ASP A 26 20.47 -3.30 28.08
N MET A 27 19.41 -2.52 28.29
CA MET A 27 18.09 -2.85 27.77
C MET A 27 18.09 -2.86 26.22
N GLN A 28 17.57 -3.94 25.63
CA GLN A 28 17.42 -4.09 24.19
C GLN A 28 15.95 -4.39 23.85
N ILE A 29 15.46 -3.72 22.80
CA ILE A 29 14.15 -4.02 22.24
C ILE A 29 14.37 -4.96 21.08
N THR A 30 13.76 -6.14 21.16
CA THR A 30 13.91 -7.19 20.15
C THR A 30 12.65 -8.04 20.06
N THR A 31 12.58 -8.85 19.02
CA THR A 31 11.58 -9.90 18.88
C THR A 31 12.02 -11.18 19.59
N TYR A 32 11.06 -12.02 19.96
CA TYR A 32 11.37 -13.31 20.58
C TYR A 32 12.04 -14.24 19.55
N LEU A 33 13.23 -14.75 19.87
CA LEU A 33 14.02 -15.67 19.03
C LEU A 33 14.18 -15.17 17.58
N GLU A 34 14.40 -13.88 17.39
CA GLU A 34 14.54 -13.27 16.04
C GLU A 34 13.35 -13.51 15.12
N LYS A 35 12.19 -13.85 15.67
CA LYS A 35 10.97 -14.01 14.90
C LYS A 35 10.59 -12.69 14.23
N ALA A 36 10.18 -12.73 12.98
CA ALA A 36 9.67 -11.54 12.30
C ALA A 36 8.37 -11.05 12.94
N MET A 37 8.12 -9.74 12.88
CA MET A 37 6.83 -9.17 13.21
C MET A 37 5.84 -9.54 12.11
N GLU A 38 4.76 -10.25 12.47
CA GLU A 38 3.76 -10.76 11.53
C GLU A 38 2.47 -9.93 11.52
N SER A 39 2.35 -8.95 12.44
CA SER A 39 1.18 -8.07 12.51
C SER A 39 1.06 -7.20 11.26
N GLU A 40 -0.14 -7.12 10.70
CA GLU A 40 -0.47 -6.22 9.59
C GLU A 40 -0.33 -4.72 9.93
N LEU A 41 -0.14 -4.39 11.20
CA LEU A 41 0.09 -3.03 11.70
C LEU A 41 1.56 -2.77 12.03
N SER A 42 2.45 -3.70 11.71
CA SER A 42 3.86 -3.65 12.15
C SER A 42 4.59 -2.39 11.71
N GLY A 43 4.30 -1.85 10.53
CA GLY A 43 4.93 -0.65 10.00
C GLY A 43 4.67 0.63 10.81
N ASN A 44 3.62 0.66 11.64
CA ASN A 44 3.33 1.85 12.46
C ASN A 44 4.37 2.10 13.56
N VAL A 45 5.12 1.09 13.99
CA VAL A 45 6.22 1.26 14.95
C VAL A 45 7.32 2.18 14.42
N ILE A 46 7.45 2.30 13.09
CA ILE A 46 8.41 3.20 12.44
C ILE A 46 8.04 4.66 12.71
N ASP A 47 6.76 5.00 12.58
CA ASP A 47 6.26 6.37 12.79
C ASP A 47 6.27 6.73 14.28
N LEU A 48 6.05 5.76 15.15
CA LEU A 48 6.09 5.92 16.61
C LEU A 48 7.51 6.11 17.17
N CYS A 49 8.55 5.66 16.45
CA CYS A 49 9.91 5.73 16.92
C CYS A 49 10.47 7.16 16.81
N PRO A 50 10.66 7.89 17.93
CA PRO A 50 11.04 9.30 17.88
C PRO A 50 12.52 9.53 17.51
N VAL A 51 13.33 8.47 17.52
CA VAL A 51 14.79 8.55 17.38
C VAL A 51 15.34 7.84 16.15
N GLY A 52 14.45 7.32 15.27
CA GLY A 52 14.88 6.62 14.05
C GLY A 52 15.62 5.32 14.30
N ALA A 53 15.39 4.67 15.45
CA ALA A 53 15.93 3.33 15.71
C ALA A 53 15.20 2.26 14.89
N LEU A 54 13.91 2.49 14.61
CA LEU A 54 13.10 1.68 13.70
C LEU A 54 12.87 2.47 12.43
N THR A 55 13.22 1.88 11.30
CA THR A 55 13.15 2.55 9.99
C THR A 55 12.50 1.63 8.95
N SER A 56 11.91 2.24 7.94
CA SER A 56 11.38 1.51 6.79
C SER A 56 12.52 1.12 5.86
N LYS A 57 12.80 -0.17 5.72
CA LYS A 57 13.87 -0.68 4.86
C LYS A 57 13.77 -0.20 3.41
N PRO A 58 12.57 -0.13 2.77
CA PRO A 58 12.44 0.38 1.41
C PRO A 58 12.70 1.88 1.26
N TYR A 59 12.56 2.66 2.36
CA TYR A 59 12.67 4.12 2.28
C TYR A 59 13.96 4.69 2.87
N VAL A 60 14.60 3.97 3.80
CA VAL A 60 15.79 4.48 4.50
C VAL A 60 16.87 4.85 3.48
N PHE A 61 17.43 6.08 3.61
CA PHE A 61 18.45 6.67 2.73
C PHE A 61 18.00 7.03 1.30
N GLU A 62 16.71 6.86 0.95
CA GLU A 62 16.20 7.16 -0.39
C GLU A 62 16.01 8.66 -0.66
N ALA A 63 15.49 9.41 0.32
CA ALA A 63 15.28 10.85 0.20
C ALA A 63 15.18 11.53 1.57
N ARG A 64 15.38 12.85 1.58
CA ARG A 64 15.19 13.66 2.78
C ARG A 64 13.74 14.14 2.89
N PRO A 65 13.18 14.27 4.11
CA PRO A 65 11.77 14.66 4.29
C PRO A 65 11.39 16.01 3.67
N TRP A 66 12.33 16.93 3.55
CA TRP A 66 12.10 18.27 2.95
C TRP A 66 12.15 18.28 1.42
N GLU A 67 12.69 17.23 0.80
CA GLU A 67 12.73 17.08 -0.66
C GLU A 67 11.43 16.52 -1.21
N LEU A 68 10.59 15.98 -0.33
CA LEU A 68 9.38 15.27 -0.71
C LEU A 68 8.19 16.22 -0.87
N LYS A 69 7.47 16.06 -1.96
CA LYS A 69 6.14 16.64 -2.13
C LYS A 69 5.12 15.77 -1.38
N LYS A 70 4.38 16.40 -0.47
CA LYS A 70 3.39 15.75 0.38
C LYS A 70 2.00 15.98 -0.21
N THR A 71 1.25 14.91 -0.44
CA THR A 71 -0.12 14.96 -0.97
C THR A 71 -1.02 14.13 -0.07
N GLU A 72 -2.10 14.73 0.44
CA GLU A 72 -3.11 14.03 1.20
C GLU A 72 -4.05 13.27 0.27
N SER A 73 -4.44 12.08 0.69
CA SER A 73 -5.29 11.19 -0.10
C SER A 73 -6.05 10.21 0.81
N ILE A 74 -6.84 9.37 0.18
CA ILE A 74 -7.56 8.27 0.81
C ILE A 74 -7.04 6.97 0.20
N ASP A 75 -6.86 5.94 1.03
CA ASP A 75 -6.46 4.62 0.55
C ASP A 75 -7.63 3.92 -0.15
N VAL A 76 -7.41 3.55 -1.40
CA VAL A 76 -8.39 2.80 -2.21
C VAL A 76 -8.26 1.28 -2.07
N MET A 77 -7.22 0.80 -1.40
CA MET A 77 -6.96 -0.62 -1.17
C MET A 77 -7.50 -1.12 0.17
N ASP A 78 -7.92 -0.19 1.01
CA ASP A 78 -8.53 -0.43 2.31
C ASP A 78 -10.05 -0.22 2.23
N ALA A 79 -10.82 -1.17 2.75
CA ALA A 79 -12.28 -1.09 2.77
C ALA A 79 -12.80 0.04 3.68
N VAL A 80 -12.01 0.48 4.65
CA VAL A 80 -12.35 1.58 5.57
C VAL A 80 -12.11 2.94 4.93
N GLY A 81 -11.22 3.01 3.93
CA GLY A 81 -10.84 4.28 3.30
C GLY A 81 -9.94 5.12 4.18
N SER A 82 -8.90 4.52 4.72
CA SER A 82 -7.95 5.18 5.63
C SER A 82 -7.38 6.47 5.03
N SER A 83 -7.31 7.52 5.83
CA SER A 83 -6.69 8.79 5.48
C SER A 83 -5.18 8.64 5.43
N ILE A 84 -4.58 8.97 4.30
CA ILE A 84 -3.15 8.79 4.05
C ILE A 84 -2.49 10.06 3.55
N ARG A 85 -1.18 10.11 3.69
CA ARG A 85 -0.31 11.09 3.06
C ARG A 85 0.69 10.37 2.17
N ILE A 86 0.69 10.73 0.90
CA ILE A 86 1.60 10.20 -0.10
C ILE A 86 2.77 11.17 -0.25
N ASP A 87 3.96 10.69 -0.01
CA ASP A 87 5.20 11.45 -0.16
C ASP A 87 5.90 11.03 -1.47
N THR A 88 6.06 11.98 -2.40
CA THR A 88 6.66 11.75 -3.72
C THR A 88 7.95 12.54 -3.92
N TYR A 89 8.87 11.96 -4.68
CA TYR A 89 10.05 12.64 -5.20
C TYR A 89 10.03 12.56 -6.73
N GLY A 90 9.88 13.72 -7.38
CA GLY A 90 9.61 13.76 -8.82
C GLY A 90 8.32 13.02 -9.17
N TRP A 91 8.43 12.01 -10.01
CA TRP A 91 7.30 11.16 -10.45
C TRP A 91 7.15 9.86 -9.65
N GLU A 92 7.95 9.67 -8.62
CA GLU A 92 8.01 8.43 -7.87
C GLU A 92 7.40 8.58 -6.48
N VAL A 93 6.51 7.65 -6.11
CA VAL A 93 6.04 7.53 -4.73
C VAL A 93 7.16 6.89 -3.91
N LYS A 94 7.61 7.59 -2.88
CA LYS A 94 8.69 7.13 -2.00
C LYS A 94 8.16 6.43 -0.75
N ARG A 95 7.06 6.94 -0.20
CA ARG A 95 6.41 6.33 0.97
C ARG A 95 4.96 6.77 1.10
N VAL A 96 4.20 5.98 1.82
CA VAL A 96 2.85 6.29 2.27
C VAL A 96 2.85 6.30 3.80
N LEU A 97 2.28 7.34 4.38
CA LEU A 97 2.19 7.54 5.83
C LEU A 97 0.72 7.74 6.24
N PRO A 98 0.35 7.40 7.47
CA PRO A 98 -0.97 7.74 7.97
C PRO A 98 -1.13 9.25 8.07
N LYS A 99 -2.37 9.71 7.84
CA LYS A 99 -2.83 11.03 8.25
C LYS A 99 -3.82 10.83 9.39
N ASN A 100 -3.65 11.58 10.48
CA ASN A 100 -4.57 11.48 11.60
C ASN A 100 -6.02 11.76 11.17
N ASN A 101 -6.91 10.84 11.49
CA ASN A 101 -8.34 10.95 11.30
C ASN A 101 -9.03 10.09 12.37
N ASP A 102 -9.46 10.74 13.45
CA ASP A 102 -10.00 10.07 14.63
C ASP A 102 -11.29 9.28 14.34
N ASP A 103 -12.02 9.65 13.28
CA ASP A 103 -13.28 8.98 12.91
C ASP A 103 -13.07 7.70 12.10
N ILE A 104 -11.90 7.50 11.46
CA ILE A 104 -11.68 6.41 10.51
C ILE A 104 -10.50 5.53 10.90
N ASN A 105 -9.29 6.05 10.91
CA ASN A 105 -8.06 5.27 11.09
C ASN A 105 -7.15 5.77 12.21
N GLU A 106 -7.57 6.78 12.96
CA GLU A 106 -6.72 7.42 13.98
C GLU A 106 -5.35 7.79 13.38
N GLU A 107 -4.27 7.29 13.96
CA GLU A 107 -2.89 7.50 13.51
C GLU A 107 -2.29 6.27 12.80
N TRP A 108 -3.12 5.28 12.48
CA TRP A 108 -2.65 3.96 12.03
C TRP A 108 -3.05 3.67 10.59
N ILE A 109 -2.19 2.94 9.88
CA ILE A 109 -2.49 2.32 8.58
C ILE A 109 -1.94 0.91 8.54
N SER A 110 -2.55 0.07 7.72
CA SER A 110 -2.05 -1.29 7.49
C SER A 110 -0.74 -1.30 6.70
N ASP A 111 0.05 -2.36 6.86
CA ASP A 111 1.27 -2.56 6.08
C ASP A 111 0.98 -2.69 4.59
N LYS A 112 -0.18 -3.25 4.23
CA LYS A 112 -0.66 -3.27 2.85
C LYS A 112 -0.79 -1.85 2.29
N THR A 113 -1.47 -0.94 2.98
CA THR A 113 -1.58 0.47 2.60
C THR A 113 -0.21 1.13 2.47
N ARG A 114 0.67 0.85 3.41
CA ARG A 114 2.00 1.45 3.49
C ARG A 114 2.92 1.04 2.34
N TYR A 115 2.88 -0.22 1.93
CA TYR A 115 3.85 -0.81 1.00
C TYR A 115 3.28 -1.14 -0.39
N ALA A 116 1.97 -1.07 -0.59
CA ALA A 116 1.35 -1.35 -1.89
C ALA A 116 1.84 -0.43 -3.02
N CYS A 117 2.40 0.73 -2.68
CA CYS A 117 2.97 1.67 -3.65
C CYS A 117 4.14 1.10 -4.47
N ASP A 118 4.78 0.02 -4.02
CA ASP A 118 5.83 -0.67 -4.78
C ASP A 118 5.30 -1.23 -6.10
N GLY A 119 4.02 -1.62 -6.15
CA GLY A 119 3.37 -2.06 -7.38
C GLY A 119 3.25 -0.97 -8.45
N LEU A 120 3.38 0.31 -8.09
CA LEU A 120 3.36 1.40 -9.05
C LEU A 120 4.61 1.47 -9.92
N LYS A 121 5.70 0.86 -9.51
CA LYS A 121 7.00 0.89 -10.19
C LYS A 121 7.18 -0.26 -11.19
N ASN A 122 6.47 -1.38 -11.00
CA ASN A 122 6.72 -2.62 -11.70
C ASN A 122 5.50 -3.07 -12.51
N GLN A 123 5.76 -3.60 -13.70
CA GLN A 123 4.77 -4.27 -14.55
C GLN A 123 3.47 -3.46 -14.82
N ARG A 124 3.58 -2.13 -14.89
CA ARG A 124 2.45 -1.27 -15.24
C ARG A 124 2.09 -1.44 -16.70
N LEU A 125 0.80 -1.59 -16.96
CA LEU A 125 0.26 -1.57 -18.33
C LEU A 125 0.17 -0.11 -18.78
N ASP A 126 1.08 0.28 -19.68
CA ASP A 126 1.18 1.62 -20.24
C ASP A 126 0.51 1.74 -21.62
N LYS A 127 0.24 0.62 -22.25
CA LYS A 127 -0.37 0.52 -23.59
C LYS A 127 -1.38 -0.62 -23.63
N PRO A 128 -2.34 -0.57 -24.55
CA PRO A 128 -3.23 -1.70 -24.79
C PRO A 128 -2.50 -2.86 -25.47
N TYR A 129 -2.96 -4.07 -25.17
CA TYR A 129 -2.46 -5.30 -25.77
C TYR A 129 -3.61 -6.10 -26.37
N ILE A 130 -3.40 -6.67 -27.53
CA ILE A 130 -4.33 -7.61 -28.16
C ILE A 130 -3.68 -8.97 -28.24
N LYS A 131 -4.41 -10.01 -27.86
CA LYS A 131 -3.95 -11.38 -27.99
C LYS A 131 -4.16 -11.88 -29.42
N LYS A 132 -3.07 -12.11 -30.16
CA LYS A 132 -3.06 -12.68 -31.50
C LYS A 132 -2.25 -13.97 -31.48
N ASN A 133 -2.79 -15.05 -32.01
CA ASN A 133 -2.12 -16.35 -32.10
C ASN A 133 -1.50 -16.84 -30.78
N GLY A 134 -2.15 -16.54 -29.64
CA GLY A 134 -1.64 -16.92 -28.32
C GLY A 134 -0.71 -15.91 -27.65
N ASN A 135 -0.13 -14.98 -28.39
CA ASN A 135 0.80 -13.97 -27.87
C ASN A 135 0.13 -12.60 -27.70
N PHE A 136 0.57 -11.83 -26.70
CA PHE A 136 0.12 -10.46 -26.49
C PHE A 136 1.00 -9.48 -27.28
N GLU A 137 0.38 -8.73 -28.19
CA GLU A 137 1.02 -7.70 -29.00
C GLU A 137 0.61 -6.32 -28.53
N LYS A 138 1.55 -5.39 -28.39
CA LYS A 138 1.29 -3.97 -28.12
C LYS A 138 0.63 -3.36 -29.35
N VAL A 139 -0.45 -2.62 -29.12
CA VAL A 139 -1.20 -1.94 -30.19
C VAL A 139 -1.49 -0.49 -29.80
N SER A 140 -1.92 0.29 -30.77
CA SER A 140 -2.43 1.64 -30.51
C SER A 140 -3.84 1.60 -29.88
N TRP A 141 -4.25 2.66 -29.20
CA TRP A 141 -5.60 2.77 -28.67
C TRP A 141 -6.68 2.68 -29.77
N SER A 142 -6.42 3.26 -30.94
CA SER A 142 -7.33 3.19 -32.08
C SER A 142 -7.55 1.76 -32.54
N GLU A 143 -6.48 0.97 -32.65
CA GLU A 143 -6.57 -0.45 -33.03
C GLU A 143 -7.27 -1.27 -31.95
N ALA A 144 -6.99 -0.99 -30.68
CA ALA A 144 -7.63 -1.66 -29.55
C ALA A 144 -9.15 -1.42 -29.55
N TYR A 145 -9.60 -0.18 -29.75
CA TYR A 145 -11.02 0.15 -29.84
C TYR A 145 -11.68 -0.49 -31.05
N SER A 146 -11.03 -0.47 -32.21
CA SER A 146 -11.57 -1.11 -33.40
C SER A 146 -11.75 -2.62 -33.23
N PHE A 147 -10.79 -3.26 -32.60
CA PHE A 147 -10.86 -4.68 -32.25
C PHE A 147 -12.00 -4.96 -31.26
N LEU A 148 -12.12 -4.12 -30.22
CA LEU A 148 -13.15 -4.27 -29.19
C LEU A 148 -14.56 -4.10 -29.78
N ILE A 149 -14.78 -3.06 -30.57
CA ILE A 149 -16.06 -2.79 -31.26
C ILE A 149 -16.46 -3.98 -32.15
N LYS A 150 -15.50 -4.50 -32.94
CA LYS A 150 -15.73 -5.68 -33.76
C LYS A 150 -16.18 -6.87 -32.92
N LYS A 151 -15.49 -7.13 -31.79
CA LYS A 151 -15.86 -8.24 -30.91
C LYS A 151 -17.21 -8.07 -30.22
N ILE A 152 -17.56 -6.86 -29.81
CA ILE A 152 -18.87 -6.56 -29.25
C ILE A 152 -19.98 -6.80 -30.27
N ASN A 153 -19.81 -6.34 -31.53
CA ASN A 153 -20.79 -6.52 -32.57
C ASN A 153 -20.96 -7.98 -33.02
N GLU A 154 -19.92 -8.79 -32.88
CA GLU A 154 -19.95 -10.22 -33.19
C GLU A 154 -20.55 -11.08 -32.04
N THR A 155 -20.76 -10.49 -30.86
CA THR A 155 -21.19 -11.22 -29.64
C THR A 155 -22.61 -10.83 -29.30
N SER A 156 -23.48 -11.81 -29.03
CA SER A 156 -24.85 -11.53 -28.58
C SER A 156 -24.85 -10.88 -27.19
N ALA A 157 -25.81 -9.98 -26.96
CA ALA A 157 -25.85 -9.14 -25.75
C ALA A 157 -25.91 -9.96 -24.43
N ASP A 158 -26.56 -11.12 -24.46
CA ASP A 158 -26.67 -12.06 -23.33
C ASP A 158 -25.34 -12.70 -22.91
N LYS A 159 -24.32 -12.63 -23.76
CA LYS A 159 -22.97 -13.15 -23.50
C LYS A 159 -21.97 -12.06 -23.08
N ILE A 160 -22.41 -10.80 -23.00
CA ILE A 160 -21.57 -9.69 -22.59
C ILE A 160 -21.89 -9.35 -21.14
N ALA A 161 -20.89 -9.51 -20.26
CA ALA A 161 -20.98 -9.11 -18.87
C ALA A 161 -19.99 -7.98 -18.58
N VAL A 162 -20.43 -7.01 -17.77
CA VAL A 162 -19.57 -5.91 -17.27
C VAL A 162 -19.45 -6.03 -15.77
N SER A 163 -18.23 -6.04 -15.28
CA SER A 163 -17.94 -6.10 -13.85
C SER A 163 -17.19 -4.84 -13.42
N TYR A 164 -17.66 -4.24 -12.35
CA TYR A 164 -17.04 -3.07 -11.72
C TYR A 164 -16.58 -3.40 -10.29
N THR A 165 -15.56 -2.70 -9.83
CA THR A 165 -15.04 -2.91 -8.48
C THR A 165 -16.02 -2.43 -7.39
N HIS A 166 -16.84 -1.40 -7.69
CA HIS A 166 -17.70 -0.74 -6.69
C HIS A 166 -19.16 -0.51 -7.10
N LEU A 167 -19.53 -0.77 -8.33
CA LEU A 167 -20.91 -0.56 -8.81
C LEU A 167 -21.36 -1.77 -9.61
N THR A 168 -22.40 -2.45 -9.15
CA THR A 168 -23.22 -3.32 -9.97
C THR A 168 -24.34 -2.47 -10.55
N LEU A 169 -24.29 -2.18 -11.83
CA LEU A 169 -25.44 -1.61 -12.50
C LEU A 169 -26.49 -2.72 -12.65
N PRO A 170 -27.76 -2.46 -12.28
CA PRO A 170 -28.82 -3.41 -12.59
C PRO A 170 -28.89 -3.59 -14.11
N THR A 171 -28.68 -4.80 -14.55
CA THR A 171 -28.98 -5.20 -15.93
C THR A 171 -30.50 -5.26 -16.08
N THR A 172 -31.06 -4.29 -16.74
CA THR A 172 -32.45 -4.36 -17.22
C THR A 172 -32.53 -5.19 -18.48
#